data_6bf615aec358364b2de3d2f34454c987
#
_entry.id   6bf615aec358364b2de3d2f34454c987
#
_cell.length_a   1.000
_cell.length_b   1.000
_cell.length_c   1.000
_cell.angle_alpha   90.00
_cell.angle_beta   90.00
_cell.angle_gamma   90.00
#
_symmetry.space_group_name_H-M   'P 1'
#
loop_
_entity.id
_entity.type
_entity.pdbx_description
1 polymer ?
#
loop_
_entity_poly.entity_id
_entity_poly.type
_entity_poly.pdbx_seq_one_letter_code
_entity_poly.pdbx_strand_id
1 'polypeptide(L)'
;MSQSAPRILIVPGWRNSGAAHWQSLWAQALPHAERVEQGDWLTPKREDWVRTIEAQICARPEPVIVVAHSLGCIATSHVGAEAAARIQSALLVAPADPERRAHLADFAPVPYQTLPYRSVLVASSNDPYLSLIHI
;
A
#
# COMPACT_ATOMS: atom_id res chain seq x y z
N MET A 1 9.45 29.02 -8.39
CA MET A 1 9.49 28.15 -7.21
C MET A 1 9.57 26.71 -7.65
N SER A 2 10.61 26.04 -7.26
CA SER A 2 10.77 24.65 -7.62
C SER A 2 9.86 23.78 -6.75
N GLN A 3 9.21 22.82 -7.38
CA GLN A 3 8.47 21.82 -6.64
C GLN A 3 9.40 20.69 -6.27
N SER A 4 9.28 20.22 -5.03
CA SER A 4 10.01 19.05 -4.61
C SER A 4 9.50 17.82 -5.37
N ALA A 5 10.41 16.94 -5.76
CA ALA A 5 10.02 15.67 -6.35
C ALA A 5 9.16 14.89 -5.34
N PRO A 6 8.11 14.20 -5.78
CA PRO A 6 7.32 13.39 -4.88
C PRO A 6 8.17 12.24 -4.31
N ARG A 7 7.88 11.88 -3.08
CA ARG A 7 8.45 10.71 -2.45
C ARG A 7 7.77 9.47 -3.02
N ILE A 8 8.51 8.38 -3.13
CA ILE A 8 7.93 7.09 -3.54
C ILE A 8 7.87 6.23 -2.29
N LEU A 9 6.67 5.82 -1.91
CA LEU A 9 6.44 5.02 -0.72
C LEU A 9 6.12 3.59 -1.12
N ILE A 10 7.04 2.67 -0.82
CA ILE A 10 6.90 1.25 -1.12
C ILE A 10 6.17 0.60 0.05
N VAL A 11 4.99 0.02 -0.21
CA VAL A 11 4.14 -0.58 0.82
C VAL A 11 4.04 -2.09 0.55
N PRO A 12 4.82 -2.91 1.28
CA PRO A 12 4.79 -4.37 1.10
C PRO A 12 3.53 -4.99 1.68
N GLY A 13 3.29 -6.24 1.31
CA GLY A 13 2.18 -7.02 1.82
C GLY A 13 2.57 -7.94 2.98
N TRP A 14 1.70 -8.91 3.24
CA TRP A 14 1.92 -9.93 4.27
C TRP A 14 3.26 -10.64 4.05
N ARG A 15 3.97 -10.89 5.11
CA ARG A 15 5.30 -11.51 5.14
C ARG A 15 6.41 -10.64 4.53
N ASN A 16 6.10 -9.36 4.25
CA ASN A 16 7.07 -8.45 3.71
C ASN A 16 7.53 -8.85 2.28
N SER A 17 8.40 -8.06 1.71
CA SER A 17 9.01 -8.33 0.40
C SER A 17 10.46 -8.74 0.62
N GLY A 18 10.81 -9.94 0.16
CA GLY A 18 12.20 -10.41 0.22
C GLY A 18 13.12 -9.60 -0.68
N ALA A 19 14.43 -9.80 -0.53
CA ALA A 19 15.44 -9.02 -1.26
C ALA A 19 15.30 -9.11 -2.77
N ALA A 20 14.83 -10.23 -3.29
CA ALA A 20 14.64 -10.46 -4.73
C ALA A 20 13.26 -10.04 -5.24
N HIS A 21 12.35 -9.62 -4.35
CA HIS A 21 11.02 -9.17 -4.73
C HIS A 21 11.12 -7.84 -5.49
N TRP A 22 10.23 -7.64 -6.47
CA TRP A 22 10.25 -6.45 -7.30
C TRP A 22 10.18 -5.15 -6.49
N GLN A 23 9.43 -5.12 -5.39
CA GLN A 23 9.35 -3.93 -4.54
C GLN A 23 10.69 -3.61 -3.89
N SER A 24 11.43 -4.62 -3.45
CA SER A 24 12.75 -4.41 -2.87
C SER A 24 13.75 -3.91 -3.91
N LEU A 25 13.67 -4.42 -5.13
CA LEU A 25 14.51 -3.96 -6.23
C LEU A 25 14.18 -2.50 -6.59
N TRP A 26 12.89 -2.15 -6.62
CA TRP A 26 12.47 -0.79 -6.88
C TRP A 26 12.93 0.16 -5.78
N ALA A 27 12.85 -0.26 -4.53
CA ALA A 27 13.30 0.57 -3.40
C ALA A 27 14.77 0.95 -3.52
N GLN A 28 15.58 0.06 -4.08
CA GLN A 28 17.01 0.34 -4.31
C GLN A 28 17.26 1.18 -5.56
N ALA A 29 16.45 0.99 -6.60
CA ALA A 29 16.69 1.59 -7.91
C ALA A 29 16.10 2.99 -8.05
N LEU A 30 14.98 3.27 -7.39
CA LEU A 30 14.26 4.54 -7.59
C LEU A 30 14.78 5.61 -6.63
N PRO A 31 15.05 6.82 -7.13
CA PRO A 31 15.40 7.93 -6.25
C PRO A 31 14.19 8.33 -5.40
N HIS A 32 14.46 8.78 -4.19
CA HIS A 32 13.41 9.20 -3.25
C HIS A 32 12.44 8.11 -2.84
N ALA A 33 12.82 6.83 -3.03
CA ALA A 33 12.02 5.71 -2.60
C ALA A 33 12.25 5.43 -1.11
N GLU A 34 11.16 5.23 -0.39
CA GLU A 34 11.16 4.86 1.02
C GLU A 34 10.32 3.60 1.16
N ARG A 35 10.72 2.72 2.03
CA ARG A 35 9.99 1.48 2.28
C ARG A 35 9.28 1.58 3.62
N VAL A 36 8.00 1.23 3.64
CA VAL A 36 7.26 1.13 4.90
C VAL A 36 7.70 -0.12 5.63
N GLU A 37 8.09 0.03 6.90
CA GLU A 37 8.46 -1.07 7.78
C GLU A 37 7.36 -1.27 8.81
N GLN A 38 6.74 -2.44 8.81
CA GLN A 38 5.70 -2.79 9.78
C GLN A 38 6.33 -3.47 11.00
N GLY A 39 5.68 -3.30 12.14
CA GLY A 39 6.16 -3.94 13.38
C GLY A 39 5.93 -5.44 13.40
N ASP A 40 4.86 -5.92 12.75
CA ASP A 40 4.55 -7.35 12.69
C ASP A 40 4.10 -7.70 11.26
N TRP A 41 4.95 -8.45 10.57
CA TRP A 41 4.69 -8.88 9.20
C TRP A 41 3.86 -10.16 9.10
N LEU A 42 3.83 -10.95 10.16
CA LEU A 42 3.23 -12.29 10.13
C LEU A 42 1.81 -12.30 10.66
N THR A 43 1.50 -11.41 11.61
CA THR A 43 0.16 -11.30 12.20
C THR A 43 -0.29 -9.84 12.04
N PRO A 44 -0.62 -9.43 10.82
CA PRO A 44 -0.93 -8.02 10.56
C PRO A 44 -2.24 -7.61 11.22
N LYS A 45 -2.23 -6.42 11.78
CA LYS A 45 -3.43 -5.77 12.31
C LYS A 45 -3.67 -4.50 11.54
N ARG A 46 -4.91 -4.31 11.07
CA ARG A 46 -5.27 -3.17 10.24
C ARG A 46 -4.88 -1.85 10.89
N GLU A 47 -5.26 -1.66 12.15
CA GLU A 47 -4.98 -0.41 12.85
C GLU A 47 -3.49 -0.08 12.86
N ASP A 48 -2.66 -1.07 13.18
CA ASP A 48 -1.21 -0.88 13.25
C ASP A 48 -0.61 -0.59 11.88
N TRP A 49 -1.02 -1.34 10.88
CA TRP A 49 -0.50 -1.18 9.51
C TRP A 49 -0.91 0.16 8.92
N VAL A 50 -2.17 0.54 9.09
CA VAL A 50 -2.68 1.81 8.58
C VAL A 50 -1.99 2.98 9.27
N ARG A 51 -1.84 2.90 10.59
CA ARG A 51 -1.17 3.96 11.36
C ARG A 51 0.28 4.15 10.93
N THR A 52 0.99 3.05 10.68
CA THR A 52 2.38 3.10 10.22
C THR A 52 2.47 3.79 8.85
N ILE A 53 1.58 3.44 7.93
CA ILE A 53 1.54 4.05 6.59
C ILE A 53 1.22 5.54 6.71
N GLU A 54 0.19 5.89 7.48
CA GLU A 54 -0.21 7.28 7.69
C GLU A 54 0.92 8.12 8.28
N ALA A 55 1.60 7.58 9.28
CA ALA A 55 2.71 8.30 9.92
C ALA A 55 3.83 8.58 8.94
N GLN A 56 4.14 7.63 8.07
CA GLN A 56 5.21 7.82 7.10
C GLN A 56 4.79 8.79 5.99
N ILE A 57 3.55 8.74 5.53
CA ILE A 57 3.03 9.70 4.56
C ILE A 57 3.13 11.13 5.12
N CYS A 58 2.71 11.31 6.36
CA CYS A 58 2.62 12.63 6.99
C CYS A 58 3.91 13.10 7.64
N ALA A 59 4.98 12.29 7.60
CA ALA A 59 6.26 12.64 8.23
C ALA A 59 6.94 13.84 7.57
N ARG A 60 6.65 14.09 6.30
CA ARG A 60 7.21 15.20 5.53
C ARG A 60 6.14 15.81 4.64
N PRO A 61 6.30 17.09 4.24
CA PRO A 61 5.25 17.78 3.48
C PRO A 61 5.16 17.38 2.01
N GLU A 62 6.17 16.75 1.42
CA GLU A 62 6.16 16.39 0.02
C GLU A 62 5.06 15.36 -0.24
N PRO A 63 4.38 15.44 -1.38
CA PRO A 63 3.39 14.42 -1.75
C PRO A 63 4.07 13.06 -1.98
N VAL A 64 3.29 12.00 -1.88
CA VAL A 64 3.81 10.64 -2.09
C VAL A 64 3.15 9.97 -3.28
N ILE A 65 3.92 9.13 -3.95
CA ILE A 65 3.42 8.14 -4.89
C ILE A 65 3.52 6.80 -4.17
N VAL A 66 2.40 6.15 -3.97
CA VAL A 66 2.37 4.86 -3.27
C VAL A 66 2.56 3.72 -4.28
N VAL A 67 3.46 2.80 -3.96
CA VAL A 67 3.67 1.57 -4.73
C VAL A 67 3.40 0.41 -3.78
N ALA A 68 2.19 -0.13 -3.85
CA ALA A 68 1.71 -1.12 -2.90
C ALA A 68 1.53 -2.49 -3.55
N HIS A 69 1.68 -3.53 -2.76
CA HIS A 69 1.53 -4.91 -3.20
C HIS A 69 0.66 -5.70 -2.20
N SER A 70 -0.25 -6.49 -2.73
CA SER A 70 -1.05 -7.45 -1.96
C SER A 70 -1.80 -6.76 -0.81
N LEU A 71 -1.59 -7.20 0.43
CA LEU A 71 -2.24 -6.61 1.61
C LEU A 71 -1.88 -5.13 1.79
N GLY A 72 -0.70 -4.71 1.33
CA GLY A 72 -0.31 -3.31 1.34
C GLY A 72 -1.27 -2.42 0.57
N CYS A 73 -1.87 -2.93 -0.50
CA CYS A 73 -2.91 -2.20 -1.26
C CYS A 73 -4.14 -1.95 -0.39
N ILE A 74 -4.57 -2.97 0.35
CA ILE A 74 -5.76 -2.87 1.19
C ILE A 74 -5.49 -1.94 2.37
N ALA A 75 -4.34 -2.08 3.02
CA ALA A 75 -3.97 -1.19 4.12
C ALA A 75 -3.94 0.28 3.66
N THR A 76 -3.37 0.54 2.48
CA THR A 76 -3.35 1.88 1.89
C THR A 76 -4.75 2.43 1.68
N SER A 77 -5.70 1.59 1.26
CA SER A 77 -7.09 2.01 1.02
C SER A 77 -7.81 2.43 2.29
N HIS A 78 -7.32 2.05 3.45
CA HIS A 78 -7.92 2.38 4.74
C HIS A 78 -7.35 3.65 5.38
N VAL A 79 -6.35 4.30 4.80
CA VAL A 79 -5.78 5.51 5.39
C VAL A 79 -6.82 6.63 5.45
N GLY A 80 -6.73 7.45 6.49
CA GLY A 80 -7.67 8.54 6.69
C GLY A 80 -7.49 9.68 5.69
N ALA A 81 -8.42 10.63 5.73
CA ALA A 81 -8.51 11.71 4.75
C ALA A 81 -7.24 12.57 4.71
N GLU A 82 -6.62 12.83 5.86
CA GLU A 82 -5.42 13.66 5.92
C GLU A 82 -4.26 13.03 5.14
N ALA A 83 -4.00 11.75 5.39
CA ALA A 83 -2.95 11.04 4.68
C ALA A 83 -3.31 10.86 3.21
N ALA A 84 -4.55 10.51 2.91
CA ALA A 84 -5.01 10.32 1.54
C ALA A 84 -4.84 11.58 0.69
N ALA A 85 -5.03 12.76 1.28
CA ALA A 85 -4.87 14.03 0.58
C ALA A 85 -3.42 14.29 0.15
N ARG A 86 -2.45 13.60 0.76
CA ARG A 86 -1.04 13.71 0.43
C ARG A 86 -0.57 12.68 -0.59
N ILE A 87 -1.44 11.73 -0.94
CA ILE A 87 -1.14 10.74 -1.99
C ILE A 87 -1.43 11.36 -3.35
N GLN A 88 -0.39 11.56 -4.14
CA GLN A 88 -0.51 12.08 -5.49
C GLN A 88 -1.10 11.02 -6.43
N SER A 89 -0.60 9.80 -6.34
CA SER A 89 -1.07 8.67 -7.12
C SER A 89 -0.62 7.37 -6.46
N ALA A 90 -1.22 6.25 -6.88
CA ALA A 90 -0.88 4.94 -6.34
C ALA A 90 -0.82 3.90 -7.45
N LEU A 91 0.18 3.04 -7.39
CA LEU A 91 0.27 1.80 -8.15
C LEU A 91 -0.09 0.66 -7.20
N LEU A 92 -1.19 -0.02 -7.49
CA LEU A 92 -1.74 -1.07 -6.63
C LEU A 92 -1.60 -2.41 -7.36
N VAL A 93 -0.68 -3.25 -6.90
CA VAL A 93 -0.32 -4.50 -7.58
C VAL A 93 -0.86 -5.69 -6.80
N ALA A 94 -1.68 -6.50 -7.46
CA ALA A 94 -2.23 -7.74 -6.94
C ALA A 94 -2.85 -7.59 -5.55
N PRO A 95 -3.86 -6.70 -5.37
CA PRO A 95 -4.47 -6.50 -4.05
C PRO A 95 -4.97 -7.81 -3.46
N ALA A 96 -4.72 -8.02 -2.17
CA ALA A 96 -5.23 -9.19 -1.46
C ALA A 96 -6.73 -9.02 -1.15
N ASP A 97 -7.42 -10.15 -1.05
CA ASP A 97 -8.82 -10.17 -0.62
C ASP A 97 -8.87 -10.62 0.84
N PRO A 98 -9.07 -9.69 1.80
CA PRO A 98 -9.06 -10.06 3.21
C PRO A 98 -10.26 -10.91 3.62
N GLU A 99 -11.31 -10.96 2.82
CA GLU A 99 -12.49 -11.78 3.10
C GLU A 99 -12.27 -13.26 2.79
N ARG A 100 -11.23 -13.58 2.01
CA ARG A 100 -10.92 -14.96 1.62
C ARG A 100 -9.83 -15.62 2.45
N ARG A 101 -9.17 -14.88 3.34
CA ARG A 101 -8.06 -15.37 4.14
C ARG A 101 -8.26 -14.98 5.60
N ALA A 102 -8.36 -15.98 6.48
CA ALA A 102 -8.65 -15.75 7.90
C ALA A 102 -7.61 -14.84 8.56
N HIS A 103 -6.34 -14.99 8.23
CA HIS A 103 -5.27 -14.19 8.83
C HIS A 103 -5.26 -12.74 8.33
N LEU A 104 -6.04 -12.42 7.30
CA LEU A 104 -6.19 -11.07 6.78
C LEU A 104 -7.54 -10.45 7.13
N ALA A 105 -8.38 -11.17 7.89
CA ALA A 105 -9.77 -10.77 8.13
C ALA A 105 -9.90 -9.43 8.84
N ASP A 106 -8.91 -9.01 9.62
CA ASP A 106 -8.93 -7.72 10.30
C ASP A 106 -8.97 -6.55 9.31
N PHE A 107 -8.55 -6.76 8.08
CA PHE A 107 -8.56 -5.73 7.04
C PHE A 107 -9.89 -5.64 6.28
N ALA A 108 -10.82 -6.54 6.57
CA ALA A 108 -12.17 -6.47 6.03
C ALA A 108 -13.05 -5.53 6.87
N PRO A 109 -14.05 -4.88 6.29
CA PRO A 109 -14.36 -4.89 4.87
C PRO A 109 -13.42 -4.00 4.06
N VAL A 110 -13.25 -4.36 2.78
CA VAL A 110 -12.54 -3.49 1.84
C VAL A 110 -13.43 -2.29 1.54
N PRO A 111 -12.91 -1.05 1.58
CA PRO A 111 -13.72 0.09 1.19
C PRO A 111 -14.13 0.00 -0.28
N TYR A 112 -15.43 0.13 -0.55
CA TYR A 112 -15.96 0.11 -1.91
C TYR A 112 -16.12 1.51 -2.51
N GLN A 113 -15.55 2.50 -1.86
CA GLN A 113 -15.61 3.87 -2.33
C GLN A 113 -14.51 4.12 -3.35
N THR A 114 -14.75 5.06 -4.27
CA THR A 114 -13.71 5.52 -5.18
C THR A 114 -12.56 6.12 -4.37
N LEU A 115 -11.34 5.72 -4.71
CA LEU A 115 -10.16 6.27 -4.05
C LEU A 115 -10.02 7.75 -4.38
N PRO A 116 -9.64 8.60 -3.39
CA PRO A 116 -9.55 10.04 -3.61
C PRO A 116 -8.29 10.49 -4.36
N TYR A 117 -7.54 9.56 -4.92
CA TYR A 117 -6.31 9.84 -5.67
C TYR A 117 -6.28 8.97 -6.92
N ARG A 118 -5.48 9.38 -7.89
CA ARG A 118 -5.27 8.59 -9.10
C ARG A 118 -4.63 7.27 -8.75
N SER A 119 -5.10 6.19 -9.37
CA SER A 119 -4.52 4.88 -9.11
C SER A 119 -4.50 4.04 -10.38
N VAL A 120 -3.50 3.18 -10.47
CA VAL A 120 -3.38 2.15 -11.51
C VAL A 120 -3.40 0.81 -10.80
N LEU A 121 -4.31 -0.06 -11.21
CA LEU A 121 -4.46 -1.38 -10.63
C LEU A 121 -3.87 -2.42 -11.59
N VAL A 122 -2.97 -3.23 -11.06
CA VAL A 122 -2.40 -4.36 -11.80
C VAL A 122 -2.83 -5.64 -11.09
N ALA A 123 -3.60 -6.47 -11.78
CA ALA A 123 -4.17 -7.68 -11.19
C ALA A 123 -4.07 -8.83 -12.18
N SER A 124 -4.06 -10.06 -11.63
CA SER A 124 -4.08 -11.30 -12.41
C SER A 124 -5.30 -12.12 -12.02
N SER A 125 -6.01 -12.67 -13.01
CA SER A 125 -7.22 -13.46 -12.78
C SER A 125 -6.95 -14.77 -12.04
N ASN A 126 -5.71 -15.23 -12.01
CA ASN A 126 -5.33 -16.49 -11.35
C ASN A 126 -4.54 -16.29 -10.06
N ASP A 127 -4.54 -15.09 -9.50
CA ASP A 127 -3.90 -14.81 -8.22
C ASP A 127 -4.74 -15.41 -7.09
N PRO A 128 -4.18 -16.32 -6.27
CA PRO A 128 -4.96 -16.96 -5.20
C PRO A 128 -5.33 -16.01 -4.06
N TYR A 129 -4.71 -14.84 -3.97
CA TYR A 129 -4.97 -13.85 -2.92
C TYR A 129 -5.89 -12.72 -3.38
N LEU A 130 -6.32 -12.74 -4.65
CA LEU A 130 -7.07 -11.66 -5.25
C LEU A 130 -8.51 -12.09 -5.52
N SER A 131 -9.47 -11.20 -5.22
CA SER A 131 -10.84 -11.32 -5.69
C SER A 131 -11.12 -10.21 -6.68
N LEU A 132 -11.52 -10.57 -7.90
CA LEU A 132 -11.87 -9.60 -8.94
C LEU A 132 -13.13 -8.80 -8.59
N ILE A 133 -13.94 -9.29 -7.66
CA ILE A 133 -15.15 -8.60 -7.20
C ILE A 133 -14.79 -7.28 -6.52
N HIS A 134 -13.62 -7.20 -5.89
CA HIS A 134 -13.19 -6.04 -5.12
C HIS A 134 -12.36 -5.04 -5.93
N ILE A 135 -12.19 -5.28 -7.20
CA ILE A 135 -11.46 -4.41 -8.11
C ILE A 135 -12.45 -3.48 -8.88
#